data_5c7b91e393728b4d83ee320dc4df8e21
#
_entry.id   5c7b91e393728b4d83ee320dc4df8e21
#
_cell.length_a   1.000
_cell.length_b   1.000
_cell.length_c   1.000
_cell.angle_alpha   90.00
_cell.angle_beta   90.00
_cell.angle_gamma   90.00
#
_symmetry.space_group_name_H-M   'P 1'
#
loop_
_entity.id
_entity.type
_entity.pdbx_description
1 polymer ?
#
loop_
_entity_poly.entity_id
_entity_poly.type
_entity_poly.pdbx_seq_one_letter_code
_entity_poly.pdbx_strand_id
1 'polypeptide(L)'
;MLLFDASAIANLVIRRGRNALALTKGNFALDLTGYEAGNALWRLCALERKITHEEAEAFLLTVAGFLGLLRLVSLAEIDLKRILSLAVSKRLTFYDSSYIAAAEAKRLTLVTDDEALAKVAEDYVETETSNEV
;
A
#
# COMPACT_ATOMS: atom_id res chain seq x y z
N MET A 1 4.29 -8.35 -11.79
CA MET A 1 3.19 -8.32 -10.80
C MET A 1 3.44 -7.19 -9.82
N LEU A 2 2.40 -6.59 -9.32
CA LEU A 2 2.45 -5.38 -8.49
C LEU A 2 2.18 -5.69 -7.02
N LEU A 3 2.87 -4.98 -6.14
CA LEU A 3 2.57 -4.90 -4.71
C LEU A 3 2.10 -3.49 -4.41
N PHE A 4 0.85 -3.34 -4.01
CA PHE A 4 0.29 -2.04 -3.67
C PHE A 4 0.49 -1.72 -2.20
N ASP A 5 0.97 -0.52 -1.91
CA ASP A 5 0.92 0.01 -0.55
C ASP A 5 -0.42 0.73 -0.28
N ALA A 6 -0.61 1.16 0.96
CA ALA A 6 -1.83 1.82 1.38
C ALA A 6 -2.07 3.17 0.68
N SER A 7 -1.01 3.93 0.41
CA SER A 7 -1.11 5.24 -0.26
C SER A 7 -1.63 5.08 -1.69
N ALA A 8 -1.09 4.11 -2.42
CA ALA A 8 -1.52 3.82 -3.77
C ALA A 8 -2.96 3.32 -3.83
N ILE A 9 -3.35 2.40 -2.94
CA ILE A 9 -4.74 1.89 -2.88
C ILE A 9 -5.73 3.03 -2.57
N ALA A 10 -5.43 3.84 -1.56
CA ALA A 10 -6.31 4.96 -1.19
C ALA A 10 -6.52 5.91 -2.38
N ASN A 11 -5.45 6.30 -3.05
CA ASN A 11 -5.51 7.19 -4.20
C ASN A 11 -6.22 6.56 -5.41
N LEU A 12 -5.98 5.28 -5.68
CA LEU A 12 -6.68 4.55 -6.75
C LEU A 12 -8.18 4.50 -6.50
N VAL A 13 -8.58 4.19 -5.27
CA VAL A 13 -10.00 4.11 -4.89
C VAL A 13 -10.66 5.48 -4.96
N ILE A 14 -10.00 6.53 -4.48
CA ILE A 14 -10.53 7.90 -4.53
C ILE A 14 -10.73 8.36 -5.98
N ARG A 15 -9.77 8.08 -6.86
CA ARG A 15 -9.82 8.54 -8.25
C ARG A 15 -10.69 7.68 -9.17
N ARG A 16 -10.64 6.37 -9.01
CA ARG A 16 -11.26 5.41 -9.93
C ARG A 16 -12.48 4.69 -9.35
N GLY A 17 -12.71 4.82 -8.04
CA GLY A 17 -13.79 4.08 -7.37
C GLY A 17 -13.71 2.58 -7.67
N ARG A 18 -14.83 1.98 -8.02
CA ARG A 18 -14.90 0.54 -8.35
C ARG A 18 -14.07 0.13 -9.58
N ASN A 19 -13.74 1.06 -10.46
CA ASN A 19 -12.91 0.75 -11.63
C ASN A 19 -11.48 0.37 -11.23
N ALA A 20 -11.03 0.74 -10.03
CA ALA A 20 -9.75 0.31 -9.48
C ALA A 20 -9.66 -1.20 -9.29
N LEU A 21 -10.79 -1.90 -9.11
CA LEU A 21 -10.84 -3.35 -8.91
C LEU A 21 -10.25 -4.14 -10.08
N ALA A 22 -10.23 -3.57 -11.27
CA ALA A 22 -9.60 -4.22 -12.43
C ALA A 22 -8.09 -4.45 -12.24
N LEU A 23 -7.44 -3.68 -11.37
CA LEU A 23 -6.00 -3.77 -11.08
C LEU A 23 -5.65 -4.88 -10.08
N THR A 24 -6.62 -5.58 -9.51
CA THR A 24 -6.34 -6.57 -8.46
C THR A 24 -5.85 -7.92 -8.98
N LYS A 25 -6.22 -8.26 -10.21
CA LYS A 25 -5.96 -9.60 -10.74
C LYS A 25 -4.47 -9.94 -10.79
N GLY A 26 -4.08 -10.95 -10.01
CA GLY A 26 -2.69 -11.44 -9.95
C GLY A 26 -1.73 -10.54 -9.18
N ASN A 27 -2.22 -9.51 -8.53
CA ASN A 27 -1.42 -8.55 -7.78
C ASN A 27 -1.55 -8.73 -6.27
N PHE A 28 -0.77 -7.98 -5.51
CA PHE A 28 -0.50 -8.22 -4.10
C PHE A 28 -0.69 -6.97 -3.25
N ALA A 29 -0.95 -7.19 -1.96
CA ALA A 29 -0.81 -6.22 -0.87
C ALA A 29 -0.25 -6.96 0.36
N LEU A 30 0.11 -6.22 1.40
CA LEU A 30 0.43 -6.81 2.70
C LEU A 30 -0.84 -6.98 3.54
N ASP A 31 -0.79 -7.84 4.54
CA ASP A 31 -1.81 -7.91 5.59
C ASP A 31 -1.96 -6.58 6.36
N LEU A 32 -0.86 -5.82 6.47
CA LEU A 32 -0.82 -4.47 7.04
C LEU A 32 -1.61 -3.44 6.23
N THR A 33 -1.71 -3.60 4.91
CA THR A 33 -2.19 -2.57 3.98
C THR A 33 -3.60 -2.09 4.29
N GLY A 34 -4.48 -2.99 4.72
CA GLY A 34 -5.85 -2.64 5.09
C GLY A 34 -5.93 -1.69 6.28
N TYR A 35 -5.11 -1.90 7.29
CA TYR A 35 -5.05 -1.02 8.46
C TYR A 35 -4.54 0.37 8.10
N GLU A 36 -3.50 0.45 7.30
CA GLU A 36 -2.93 1.72 6.87
C GLU A 36 -3.88 2.49 5.96
N ALA A 37 -4.54 1.81 5.02
CA ALA A 37 -5.53 2.44 4.13
C ALA A 37 -6.73 2.97 4.93
N GLY A 38 -7.24 2.20 5.87
CA GLY A 38 -8.30 2.64 6.78
C GLY A 38 -7.87 3.86 7.62
N ASN A 39 -6.64 3.86 8.12
CA ASN A 39 -6.10 4.99 8.87
C ASN A 39 -5.93 6.25 8.01
N ALA A 40 -5.56 6.11 6.74
CA ALA A 40 -5.48 7.23 5.80
C ALA A 40 -6.86 7.87 5.55
N LEU A 41 -7.91 7.06 5.39
CA LEU A 41 -9.30 7.54 5.27
C LEU A 41 -9.79 8.20 6.55
N TRP A 42 -9.47 7.63 7.70
CA TRP A 42 -9.76 8.26 8.99
C TRP A 42 -9.13 9.64 9.10
N ARG A 43 -7.86 9.78 8.71
CA ARG A 43 -7.16 11.07 8.75
C ARG A 43 -7.84 12.10 7.85
N LEU A 44 -8.20 11.73 6.61
CA LEU A 44 -8.89 12.61 5.68
C LEU A 44 -10.26 13.07 6.22
N CYS A 45 -10.97 12.20 6.91
CA CYS A 45 -12.28 12.49 7.49
C CYS A 45 -12.18 13.26 8.82
N ALA A 46 -11.46 12.70 9.79
CA ALA A 46 -11.46 13.20 11.17
C ALA A 46 -10.52 14.37 11.42
N LEU A 47 -9.33 14.38 10.81
CA LEU A 47 -8.32 15.41 11.05
C LEU A 47 -8.31 16.50 9.97
N GLU A 48 -8.26 16.12 8.72
CA GLU A 48 -8.17 17.06 7.59
C GLU A 48 -9.53 17.56 7.13
N ARG A 49 -10.61 16.87 7.51
CA ARG A 49 -12.00 17.19 7.16
C ARG A 49 -12.22 17.43 5.65
N LYS A 50 -11.49 16.67 4.83
CA LYS A 50 -11.58 16.74 3.36
C LYS A 50 -12.68 15.86 2.79
N ILE A 51 -13.13 14.87 3.55
CA ILE A 51 -14.23 13.96 3.19
C ILE A 51 -15.19 13.81 4.36
N THR A 52 -16.45 13.54 4.05
CA THR A 52 -17.47 13.26 5.08
C THR A 52 -17.31 11.84 5.63
N HIS A 53 -17.96 11.57 6.77
CA HIS A 53 -18.00 10.21 7.33
C HIS A 53 -18.63 9.22 6.35
N GLU A 54 -19.70 9.61 5.67
CA GLU A 54 -20.38 8.78 4.67
C GLU A 54 -19.47 8.48 3.46
N GLU A 55 -18.74 9.47 2.98
CA GLU A 55 -17.75 9.29 1.92
C GLU A 55 -16.61 8.37 2.37
N ALA A 56 -16.12 8.53 3.60
CA ALA A 56 -15.10 7.65 4.18
C ALA A 56 -15.57 6.20 4.24
N GLU A 57 -16.81 5.95 4.67
CA GLU A 57 -17.40 4.60 4.68
C GLU A 57 -17.50 4.00 3.29
N ALA A 58 -17.94 4.78 2.30
CA ALA A 58 -18.03 4.33 0.91
C ALA A 58 -16.66 3.96 0.34
N PHE A 59 -15.64 4.79 0.58
CA PHE A 59 -14.27 4.49 0.17
C PHE A 59 -13.73 3.26 0.87
N LEU A 60 -13.99 3.10 2.16
CA LEU A 60 -13.54 1.94 2.94
C LEU A 60 -14.12 0.63 2.39
N LEU A 61 -15.38 0.62 1.99
CA LEU A 61 -16.00 -0.55 1.36
C LEU A 61 -15.34 -0.90 0.02
N THR A 62 -14.96 0.10 -0.78
CA THR A 62 -14.23 -0.12 -2.02
C THR A 62 -12.81 -0.62 -1.74
N VAL A 63 -12.15 -0.07 -0.73
CA VAL A 63 -10.82 -0.56 -0.27
C VAL A 63 -10.92 -2.02 0.17
N ALA A 64 -11.95 -2.38 0.95
CA ALA A 64 -12.18 -3.75 1.37
C ALA A 64 -12.38 -4.70 0.18
N GLY A 65 -13.15 -4.27 -0.82
CA GLY A 65 -13.32 -5.01 -2.07
C GLY A 65 -12.01 -5.17 -2.84
N PHE A 66 -11.20 -4.13 -2.91
CA PHE A 66 -9.88 -4.16 -3.54
C PHE A 66 -8.96 -5.18 -2.85
N LEU A 67 -8.83 -5.07 -1.54
CA LEU A 67 -8.00 -5.98 -0.73
C LEU A 67 -8.48 -7.44 -0.79
N GLY A 68 -9.80 -7.66 -0.83
CA GLY A 68 -10.38 -9.00 -0.92
C GLY A 68 -10.06 -9.73 -2.22
N LEU A 69 -9.66 -9.01 -3.26
CA LEU A 69 -9.28 -9.57 -4.56
C LEU A 69 -7.76 -9.66 -4.76
N LEU A 70 -6.98 -9.02 -3.90
CA LEU A 70 -5.52 -9.10 -3.92
C LEU A 70 -5.05 -10.34 -3.15
N ARG A 71 -3.88 -10.81 -3.51
CA ARG A 71 -3.15 -11.78 -2.70
C ARG A 71 -2.44 -11.06 -1.57
N LEU A 72 -2.85 -11.35 -0.33
CA LEU A 72 -2.24 -10.74 0.85
C LEU A 72 -0.98 -11.52 1.26
N VAL A 73 0.12 -10.80 1.39
CA VAL A 73 1.38 -11.32 1.93
C VAL A 73 1.37 -11.08 3.44
N SER A 74 1.46 -12.15 4.22
CA SER A 74 1.51 -12.03 5.67
C SER A 74 2.93 -11.74 6.16
N LEU A 75 3.03 -11.16 7.34
CA LEU A 75 4.32 -10.89 8.00
C LEU A 75 5.16 -12.16 8.15
N ALA A 76 4.53 -13.32 8.34
CA ALA A 76 5.21 -14.61 8.46
C ALA A 76 5.93 -15.05 7.17
N GLU A 77 5.58 -14.50 6.03
CA GLU A 77 6.20 -14.82 4.72
C GLU A 77 7.43 -13.96 4.42
N ILE A 78 7.75 -12.98 5.28
CA ILE A 78 8.83 -12.01 5.06
C ILE A 78 9.92 -12.22 6.09
N ASP A 79 11.18 -12.05 5.71
CA ASP A 79 12.29 -12.08 6.64
C ASP A 79 12.27 -10.85 7.55
N LEU A 80 11.91 -11.05 8.82
CA LEU A 80 11.82 -9.99 9.82
C LEU A 80 13.15 -9.28 10.06
N LYS A 81 14.26 -10.01 9.98
CA LYS A 81 15.60 -9.42 10.14
C LYS A 81 15.91 -8.46 8.98
N ARG A 82 15.49 -8.83 7.76
CA ARG A 82 15.64 -7.98 6.59
C ARG A 82 14.85 -6.68 6.73
N ILE A 83 13.60 -6.78 7.20
CA ILE A 83 12.77 -5.59 7.46
C ILE A 83 13.46 -4.66 8.47
N LEU A 84 13.92 -5.22 9.58
CA LEU A 84 14.57 -4.43 10.63
C LEU A 84 15.86 -3.76 10.13
N SER A 85 16.67 -4.49 9.36
CA SER A 85 17.91 -3.94 8.78
C SER A 85 17.64 -2.76 7.84
N LEU A 86 16.63 -2.86 6.99
CA LEU A 86 16.20 -1.76 6.12
C LEU A 86 15.71 -0.57 6.94
N ALA A 87 14.86 -0.82 7.92
CA ALA A 87 14.29 0.22 8.77
C ALA A 87 15.38 1.02 9.49
N VAL A 88 16.33 0.34 10.10
CA VAL A 88 17.43 0.96 10.85
C VAL A 88 18.39 1.70 9.91
N SER A 89 18.83 1.07 8.83
CA SER A 89 19.85 1.63 7.94
C SER A 89 19.32 2.78 7.08
N LYS A 90 18.05 2.73 6.69
CA LYS A 90 17.41 3.72 5.80
C LYS A 90 16.54 4.74 6.52
N ARG A 91 16.42 4.61 7.83
CA ARG A 91 15.56 5.50 8.66
C ARG A 91 14.11 5.50 8.21
N LEU A 92 13.62 4.35 7.79
CA LEU A 92 12.21 4.11 7.50
C LEU A 92 11.54 3.46 8.70
N THR A 93 10.22 3.56 8.76
CA THR A 93 9.46 2.77 9.71
C THR A 93 9.59 1.28 9.37
N PHE A 94 9.37 0.41 10.34
CA PHE A 94 9.27 -1.03 10.11
C PHE A 94 8.16 -1.35 9.10
N TYR A 95 7.06 -0.59 9.14
CA TYR A 95 5.93 -0.72 8.22
C TYR A 95 6.34 -0.47 6.76
N ASP A 96 6.97 0.66 6.48
CA ASP A 96 7.43 1.01 5.13
C ASP A 96 8.50 0.03 4.63
N SER A 97 9.41 -0.37 5.50
CA SER A 97 10.45 -1.34 5.19
C SER A 97 9.88 -2.73 4.86
N SER A 98 8.70 -3.07 5.40
CA SER A 98 8.00 -4.32 5.09
C SER A 98 7.60 -4.40 3.62
N TYR A 99 7.18 -3.29 3.03
CA TYR A 99 6.84 -3.24 1.60
C TYR A 99 8.06 -3.49 0.72
N ILE A 100 9.19 -2.86 1.03
CA ILE A 100 10.44 -3.08 0.28
C ILE A 100 10.89 -4.53 0.39
N ALA A 101 10.93 -5.07 1.60
CA ALA A 101 11.37 -6.45 1.84
C ALA A 101 10.46 -7.48 1.15
N ALA A 102 9.15 -7.27 1.17
CA ALA A 102 8.20 -8.15 0.49
C ALA A 102 8.34 -8.07 -1.04
N ALA A 103 8.46 -6.87 -1.60
CA ALA A 103 8.63 -6.66 -3.02
C ALA A 103 9.94 -7.31 -3.52
N GLU A 104 11.04 -7.12 -2.79
CA GLU A 104 12.34 -7.73 -3.07
C GLU A 104 12.26 -9.26 -3.06
N ALA A 105 11.71 -9.84 -1.99
CA ALA A 105 11.64 -11.30 -1.83
C ALA A 105 10.76 -11.98 -2.89
N LYS A 106 9.72 -11.32 -3.32
CA LYS A 106 8.76 -11.87 -4.29
C LYS A 106 8.95 -11.33 -5.71
N ARG A 107 9.95 -10.49 -5.94
CA ARG A 107 10.26 -9.87 -7.24
C ARG A 107 9.06 -9.12 -7.83
N LEU A 108 8.48 -8.26 -7.00
CA LEU A 108 7.32 -7.45 -7.36
C LEU A 108 7.73 -6.00 -7.59
N THR A 109 7.02 -5.31 -8.45
CA THR A 109 7.08 -3.84 -8.56
C THR A 109 6.26 -3.23 -7.44
N LEU A 110 6.86 -2.36 -6.64
CA LEU A 110 6.16 -1.64 -5.58
C LEU A 110 5.39 -0.46 -6.15
N VAL A 111 4.09 -0.41 -5.91
CA VAL A 111 3.24 0.72 -6.27
C VAL A 111 2.98 1.55 -5.02
N THR A 112 3.53 2.76 -5.00
CA THR A 112 3.42 3.68 -3.87
C THR A 112 3.33 5.13 -4.35
N ASP A 113 2.52 5.93 -3.67
CA ASP A 113 2.46 7.38 -3.86
C ASP A 113 3.20 8.14 -2.75
N ASP A 114 3.84 7.42 -1.82
CA ASP A 114 4.74 7.99 -0.82
C ASP A 114 6.12 8.23 -1.42
N GLU A 115 6.45 9.49 -1.67
CA GLU A 115 7.72 9.88 -2.30
C GLU A 115 8.95 9.46 -1.47
N ALA A 116 8.86 9.51 -0.15
CA ALA A 116 9.96 9.11 0.73
C ALA A 116 10.22 7.61 0.66
N LEU A 117 9.16 6.80 0.64
CA LEU A 117 9.25 5.36 0.46
C LEU A 117 9.77 5.01 -0.93
N ALA A 118 9.22 5.61 -1.98
CA ALA A 118 9.63 5.37 -3.35
C ALA A 118 11.13 5.61 -3.55
N LYS A 119 11.63 6.74 -3.05
CA LYS A 119 13.04 7.13 -3.16
C LYS A 119 14.00 6.09 -2.57
N VAL A 120 13.65 5.46 -1.46
CA VAL A 120 14.47 4.39 -0.87
C VAL A 120 14.26 3.07 -1.61
N ALA A 121 13.01 2.76 -1.98
CA ALA A 121 12.65 1.50 -2.62
C ALA A 121 13.33 1.33 -4.00
N GLU A 122 13.54 2.40 -4.75
CA GLU A 122 14.20 2.40 -6.07
C GLU A 122 15.59 1.76 -6.05
N ASP A 123 16.28 1.78 -4.92
CA ASP A 123 17.58 1.12 -4.77
C ASP A 123 17.49 -0.41 -4.70
N TYR A 124 16.29 -0.97 -4.52
CA TYR A 124 16.08 -2.40 -4.27
C TYR A 124 15.11 -3.06 -5.24
N VAL A 125 14.08 -2.35 -5.67
CA VAL A 125 12.99 -2.88 -6.49
C VAL A 125 12.51 -1.83 -7.49
N GLU A 126 11.80 -2.30 -8.53
CA GLU A 126 11.08 -1.36 -9.41
C GLU A 126 9.93 -0.70 -8.65
N THR A 127 9.73 0.58 -8.90
CA THR A 127 8.65 1.37 -8.28
C THR A 127 7.81 2.06 -9.34
N GLU A 128 6.51 2.16 -9.06
CA GLU A 128 5.54 2.91 -9.85
C GLU A 128 4.64 3.70 -8.91
N THR A 129 4.06 4.77 -9.42
CA THR A 129 3.00 5.50 -8.72
C THR A 129 1.62 4.94 -9.10
N SER A 130 0.60 5.27 -8.32
CA SER A 130 -0.78 4.90 -8.66
C SER A 130 -1.28 5.54 -9.97
N ASN A 131 -0.59 6.56 -10.48
CA ASN A 131 -0.91 7.19 -11.77
C ASN A 131 -0.40 6.39 -12.96
N GLU A 132 0.62 5.57 -12.76
CA GLU A 132 1.31 4.82 -13.82
C GLU A 132 0.68 3.45 -14.08
N VAL A 133 -0.14 2.99 -13.19
CA VAL A 133 -0.77 1.67 -13.29
C VAL A 133 -2.21 1.68 -13.82
#